data_f018b717a4e434b941090d0a88b0573d
#
_entry.id   f018b717a4e434b941090d0a88b0573d
#
_cell.length_a   1.000
_cell.length_b   1.000
_cell.length_c   1.000
_cell.angle_alpha   90.00
_cell.angle_beta   90.00
_cell.angle_gamma   90.00
#
_symmetry.space_group_name_H-M   'P 1'
#
loop_
_entity.id
_entity.type
_entity.pdbx_description
1 polymer ?
#
loop_
_entity_poly.entity_id
_entity_poly.type
_entity_poly.pdbx_seq_one_letter_code
_entity_poly.pdbx_strand_id
1 'polypeptide(L)'
;EGIAYVELGGVTANPELKLVREGIALCQREGVDFVLAVGGGSVLDSSKDIANGVANPDIDVWDFSLGKCVPQKTLHKGAILTLAAAGSEMSNSCVITNTETNEKRGYGCSCNRMDFAVENPELTYTVSPYQTACGIVDIAMHTIERYFCPGEDTYLTDAIAEAVIKNVMKAGKDCLADPENYEARANMMWA
;
A
#
# COMPACT_ATOMS: atom_id res chain seq x y z
N GLU A 1 0.74 25.87 -8.36
CA GLU A 1 0.10 26.79 -7.40
C GLU A 1 0.98 27.14 -6.19
N GLY A 2 2.31 27.00 -6.29
CA GLY A 2 3.24 27.50 -5.27
C GLY A 2 3.50 26.60 -4.07
N ILE A 3 3.09 25.34 -4.10
CA ILE A 3 3.48 24.35 -3.09
C ILE A 3 4.91 23.91 -3.39
N ALA A 4 5.82 24.10 -2.44
CA ALA A 4 7.18 23.57 -2.53
C ALA A 4 7.12 22.04 -2.32
N TYR A 5 7.83 21.29 -3.13
CA TYR A 5 7.91 19.83 -2.98
C TYR A 5 9.29 19.31 -3.36
N VAL A 6 9.61 18.14 -2.88
CA VAL A 6 10.77 17.35 -3.28
C VAL A 6 10.31 15.97 -3.71
N GLU A 7 11.03 15.35 -4.63
CA GLU A 7 10.67 14.04 -5.16
C GLU A 7 11.70 12.98 -4.76
N LEU A 8 11.21 11.80 -4.42
CA LEU A 8 12.00 10.59 -4.23
C LEU A 8 11.43 9.48 -5.10
N GLY A 9 12.13 9.09 -6.13
CA GLY A 9 11.80 7.97 -7.00
C GLY A 9 12.65 6.73 -6.69
N GLY A 10 12.47 5.69 -7.52
CA GLY A 10 13.31 4.49 -7.45
C GLY A 10 12.80 3.39 -6.52
N VAL A 11 11.56 3.49 -6.03
CA VAL A 11 10.96 2.37 -5.28
C VAL A 11 10.82 1.16 -6.20
N THR A 12 11.38 0.03 -5.76
CA THR A 12 11.27 -1.26 -6.43
C THR A 12 10.15 -2.12 -5.84
N ALA A 13 9.79 -3.19 -6.54
CA ALA A 13 8.95 -4.24 -5.94
C ALA A 13 9.66 -4.83 -4.71
N ASN A 14 8.92 -5.06 -3.62
CA ASN A 14 9.46 -5.34 -2.29
C ASN A 14 10.32 -4.17 -1.79
N PRO A 15 9.70 -3.12 -1.26
CA PRO A 15 10.38 -1.86 -0.98
C PRO A 15 11.53 -2.05 0.00
N GLU A 16 12.64 -1.34 -0.26
CA GLU A 16 13.90 -1.55 0.44
C GLU A 16 14.09 -0.55 1.58
N LEU A 17 14.56 -1.05 2.71
CA LEU A 17 14.90 -0.24 3.89
C LEU A 17 15.90 0.88 3.60
N LYS A 18 16.85 0.63 2.69
CA LYS A 18 17.83 1.63 2.28
C LYS A 18 17.16 2.89 1.71
N LEU A 19 16.23 2.71 0.77
CA LEU A 19 15.51 3.83 0.16
C LEU A 19 14.61 4.56 1.18
N VAL A 20 14.02 3.82 2.12
CA VAL A 20 13.25 4.42 3.22
C VAL A 20 14.13 5.34 4.07
N ARG A 21 15.33 4.90 4.46
CA ARG A 21 16.28 5.71 5.21
C ARG A 21 16.76 6.94 4.43
N GLU A 22 16.99 6.81 3.12
CA GLU A 22 17.29 7.94 2.22
C GLU A 22 16.14 8.95 2.20
N GLY A 23 14.89 8.46 2.12
CA GLY A 23 13.68 9.29 2.17
C GLY A 23 13.52 10.03 3.49
N ILE A 24 13.78 9.37 4.61
CA ILE A 24 13.78 10.00 5.95
C ILE A 24 14.80 11.15 5.99
N ALA A 25 16.04 10.88 5.56
CA ALA A 25 17.09 11.90 5.56
C ALA A 25 16.75 13.07 4.62
N LEU A 26 16.15 12.81 3.46
CA LEU A 26 15.66 13.83 2.53
C LEU A 26 14.59 14.69 3.20
N CYS A 27 13.56 14.09 3.76
CA CYS A 27 12.46 14.80 4.40
C CYS A 27 12.93 15.66 5.58
N GLN A 28 13.85 15.15 6.40
CA GLN A 28 14.43 15.91 7.52
C GLN A 28 15.24 17.11 7.05
N ARG A 29 16.06 16.95 6.02
CA ARG A 29 16.88 18.02 5.45
C ARG A 29 16.04 19.14 4.84
N GLU A 30 14.96 18.80 4.15
CA GLU A 30 14.11 19.76 3.44
C GLU A 30 12.93 20.27 4.29
N GLY A 31 12.76 19.76 5.53
CA GLY A 31 11.68 20.18 6.42
C GLY A 31 10.29 19.77 5.93
N VAL A 32 10.18 18.58 5.36
CA VAL A 32 8.91 18.03 4.82
C VAL A 32 7.93 17.75 5.97
N ASP A 33 6.70 18.21 5.83
CA ASP A 33 5.61 18.05 6.80
C ASP A 33 4.46 17.16 6.30
N PHE A 34 4.46 16.81 5.01
CA PHE A 34 3.46 15.95 4.37
C PHE A 34 4.11 15.00 3.35
N VAL A 35 3.71 13.73 3.33
CA VAL A 35 4.20 12.73 2.38
C VAL A 35 3.07 12.30 1.43
N LEU A 36 3.23 12.50 0.12
CA LEU A 36 2.30 12.02 -0.91
C LEU A 36 2.90 10.81 -1.63
N ALA A 37 2.27 9.66 -1.44
CA ALA A 37 2.62 8.42 -2.14
C ALA A 37 1.91 8.36 -3.50
N VAL A 38 2.64 8.27 -4.60
CA VAL A 38 2.07 8.09 -5.95
C VAL A 38 2.59 6.77 -6.52
N GLY A 39 1.77 5.72 -6.46
CA GLY A 39 2.22 4.39 -6.89
C GLY A 39 1.35 3.24 -6.40
N GLY A 40 1.90 2.04 -6.44
CA GLY A 40 1.32 0.83 -5.87
C GLY A 40 1.80 0.59 -4.43
N GLY A 41 1.43 -0.56 -3.86
CA GLY A 41 1.68 -0.92 -2.46
C GLY A 41 3.12 -0.70 -1.97
N SER A 42 4.13 -0.99 -2.80
CA SER A 42 5.54 -0.78 -2.43
C SER A 42 5.88 0.69 -2.18
N VAL A 43 5.32 1.60 -2.99
CA VAL A 43 5.49 3.06 -2.80
C VAL A 43 4.75 3.51 -1.54
N LEU A 44 3.53 3.01 -1.35
CA LEU A 44 2.72 3.34 -0.19
C LEU A 44 3.42 2.89 1.11
N ASP A 45 3.92 1.66 1.16
CA ASP A 45 4.61 1.13 2.34
C ASP A 45 5.92 1.90 2.63
N SER A 46 6.72 2.22 1.58
CA SER A 46 7.88 3.10 1.75
C SER A 46 7.49 4.45 2.34
N SER A 47 6.41 5.05 1.86
CA SER A 47 5.93 6.36 2.30
C SER A 47 5.43 6.34 3.76
N LYS A 48 4.79 5.26 4.19
CA LYS A 48 4.37 5.05 5.59
C LYS A 48 5.58 5.04 6.51
N ASP A 49 6.60 4.24 6.16
CA ASP A 49 7.81 4.14 6.96
C ASP A 49 8.63 5.44 6.96
N ILE A 50 8.71 6.14 5.82
CA ILE A 50 9.34 7.47 5.76
C ILE A 50 8.62 8.43 6.72
N ALA A 51 7.29 8.53 6.65
CA ALA A 51 6.50 9.40 7.51
C ALA A 51 6.67 9.07 9.01
N ASN A 52 6.73 7.77 9.34
CA ASN A 52 6.97 7.31 10.70
C ASN A 52 8.39 7.62 11.17
N GLY A 53 9.40 7.38 10.33
CA GLY A 53 10.80 7.63 10.68
C GLY A 53 11.10 9.12 10.86
N VAL A 54 10.55 9.99 10.03
CA VAL A 54 10.73 11.46 10.20
C VAL A 54 10.13 11.94 11.52
N ALA A 55 8.96 11.43 11.91
CA ALA A 55 8.29 11.83 13.14
C ALA A 55 8.91 11.21 14.41
N ASN A 56 9.79 10.19 14.27
CA ASN A 56 10.47 9.52 15.40
C ASN A 56 12.00 9.47 15.16
N PRO A 57 12.69 10.61 15.13
CA PRO A 57 14.07 10.73 14.65
C PRO A 57 15.11 9.97 15.48
N ASP A 58 14.78 9.63 16.72
CA ASP A 58 15.68 8.91 17.64
C ASP A 58 15.60 7.38 17.50
N ILE A 59 14.74 6.87 16.59
CA ILE A 59 14.47 5.44 16.40
C ILE A 59 14.79 5.05 14.95
N ASP A 60 15.58 4.01 14.76
CA ASP A 60 15.72 3.42 13.43
C ASP A 60 14.39 2.76 13.02
N VAL A 61 13.90 3.11 11.84
CA VAL A 61 12.62 2.64 11.33
C VAL A 61 12.53 1.10 11.25
N TRP A 62 13.64 0.40 11.06
CA TRP A 62 13.69 -1.06 11.06
C TRP A 62 13.31 -1.68 12.41
N ASP A 63 13.50 -0.94 13.52
CA ASP A 63 13.11 -1.41 14.85
C ASP A 63 11.59 -1.58 15.01
N PHE A 64 10.79 -0.84 14.21
CA PHE A 64 9.35 -1.06 14.12
C PHE A 64 9.04 -2.44 13.49
N SER A 65 9.71 -2.76 12.39
CA SER A 65 9.58 -4.07 11.71
C SER A 65 10.11 -5.24 12.54
N LEU A 66 11.08 -4.98 13.42
CA LEU A 66 11.58 -5.96 14.38
C LEU A 66 10.69 -6.16 15.61
N GLY A 67 9.63 -5.35 15.76
CA GLY A 67 8.74 -5.37 16.92
C GLY A 67 9.37 -4.88 18.23
N LYS A 68 10.49 -4.16 18.16
CA LYS A 68 11.17 -3.61 19.34
C LYS A 68 10.41 -2.42 19.92
N CYS A 69 9.72 -1.67 19.08
CA CYS A 69 8.89 -0.54 19.45
C CYS A 69 7.77 -0.32 18.41
N VAL A 70 6.83 0.56 18.73
CA VAL A 70 5.74 0.96 17.84
C VAL A 70 5.80 2.46 17.65
N PRO A 71 5.69 2.99 16.41
CA PRO A 71 5.69 4.43 16.17
C PRO A 71 4.50 5.09 16.90
N GLN A 72 4.79 6.16 17.63
CA GLN A 72 3.80 6.92 18.40
C GLN A 72 3.31 8.15 17.65
N LYS A 73 4.07 8.58 16.64
CA LYS A 73 3.81 9.74 15.79
C LYS A 73 4.10 9.39 14.34
N THR A 74 3.50 10.15 13.45
CA THR A 74 3.74 10.06 12.01
C THR A 74 3.53 11.44 11.38
N LEU A 75 4.14 11.70 10.23
CA LEU A 75 3.73 12.84 9.41
C LEU A 75 2.36 12.55 8.77
N HIS A 76 1.68 13.62 8.39
CA HIS A 76 0.51 13.52 7.51
C HIS A 76 0.92 12.91 6.18
N LYS A 77 0.07 12.04 5.63
CA LYS A 77 0.35 11.35 4.38
C LYS A 77 -0.92 10.98 3.62
N GLY A 78 -0.83 11.07 2.31
CA GLY A 78 -1.88 10.68 1.39
C GLY A 78 -1.37 9.71 0.32
N ALA A 79 -2.29 9.07 -0.38
CA ALA A 79 -1.98 8.15 -1.46
C ALA A 79 -2.71 8.53 -2.75
N ILE A 80 -2.04 8.36 -3.89
CA ILE A 80 -2.63 8.29 -5.22
C ILE A 80 -2.30 6.90 -5.76
N LEU A 81 -3.30 6.03 -5.79
CA LEU A 81 -3.12 4.63 -6.15
C LEU A 81 -3.00 4.45 -7.67
N THR A 82 -2.00 3.71 -8.12
CA THR A 82 -1.78 3.40 -9.54
C THR A 82 -1.88 1.92 -9.87
N LEU A 83 -2.10 1.08 -8.87
CA LEU A 83 -2.25 -0.38 -9.01
C LEU A 83 -3.15 -0.91 -7.90
N ALA A 84 -4.26 -1.56 -8.27
CA ALA A 84 -5.13 -2.26 -7.34
C ALA A 84 -4.56 -3.66 -7.00
N ALA A 85 -4.34 -3.95 -5.72
CA ALA A 85 -3.84 -5.23 -5.22
C ALA A 85 -4.14 -5.42 -3.72
N ALA A 86 -3.16 -5.16 -2.84
CA ALA A 86 -3.20 -5.47 -1.41
C ALA A 86 -4.00 -4.50 -0.52
N GLY A 87 -4.50 -3.38 -1.04
CA GLY A 87 -5.23 -2.38 -0.25
C GLY A 87 -4.35 -1.60 0.75
N SER A 88 -3.08 -1.34 0.37
CA SER A 88 -2.14 -0.64 1.26
C SER A 88 -2.59 0.79 1.59
N GLU A 89 -3.33 1.47 0.70
CA GLU A 89 -3.91 2.81 0.90
C GLU A 89 -4.90 2.88 2.07
N MET A 90 -5.56 1.77 2.38
CA MET A 90 -6.53 1.66 3.49
C MET A 90 -5.98 0.88 4.69
N SER A 91 -4.83 0.22 4.52
CA SER A 91 -4.27 -0.70 5.51
C SER A 91 -3.49 0.04 6.61
N ASN A 92 -3.51 -0.52 7.83
CA ASN A 92 -2.60 -0.17 8.91
C ASN A 92 -1.28 -0.96 8.87
N SER A 93 -1.05 -1.76 7.85
CA SER A 93 0.16 -2.56 7.68
C SER A 93 1.20 -1.80 6.86
N CYS A 94 2.47 -2.12 7.10
CA CYS A 94 3.62 -1.68 6.33
C CYS A 94 4.60 -2.84 6.24
N VAL A 95 5.13 -3.12 5.05
CA VAL A 95 6.05 -4.23 4.81
C VAL A 95 7.29 -3.73 4.08
N ILE A 96 8.46 -3.89 4.69
CA ILE A 96 9.75 -3.43 4.16
C ILE A 96 10.73 -4.60 4.11
N THR A 97 11.65 -4.55 3.15
CA THR A 97 12.72 -5.52 2.97
C THR A 97 14.06 -4.93 3.37
N ASN A 98 14.75 -5.57 4.30
CA ASN A 98 16.15 -5.29 4.59
C ASN A 98 17.02 -6.20 3.70
N THR A 99 17.63 -5.62 2.68
CA THR A 99 18.48 -6.35 1.73
C THR A 99 19.83 -6.77 2.29
N GLU A 100 20.29 -6.14 3.38
CA GLU A 100 21.56 -6.51 4.05
C GLU A 100 21.40 -7.83 4.82
N THR A 101 20.24 -8.04 5.47
CA THR A 101 19.94 -9.26 6.22
C THR A 101 19.09 -10.26 5.44
N ASN A 102 18.63 -9.88 4.24
CA ASN A 102 17.69 -10.62 3.41
C ASN A 102 16.38 -10.97 4.14
N GLU A 103 15.88 -10.04 4.93
CA GLU A 103 14.64 -10.19 5.69
C GLU A 103 13.55 -9.26 5.15
N LYS A 104 12.37 -9.82 4.90
CA LYS A 104 11.15 -9.06 4.61
C LYS A 104 10.24 -9.14 5.83
N ARG A 105 9.94 -8.01 6.44
CA ARG A 105 9.15 -7.94 7.67
C ARG A 105 8.06 -6.88 7.57
N GLY A 106 6.91 -7.19 8.16
CA GLY A 106 5.80 -6.26 8.28
C GLY A 106 5.47 -5.96 9.72
N TYR A 107 4.86 -4.79 9.94
CA TYR A 107 4.25 -4.42 11.20
C TYR A 107 2.97 -3.65 10.97
N GLY A 108 2.08 -3.69 11.96
CA GLY A 108 0.79 -3.00 11.92
C GLY A 108 0.65 -1.99 13.05
N CYS A 109 0.25 -0.76 12.73
CA CYS A 109 -0.10 0.25 13.71
C CYS A 109 -1.01 1.32 13.09
N SER A 110 -1.69 2.11 13.93
CA SER A 110 -2.56 3.19 13.44
C SER A 110 -1.79 4.27 12.67
N CYS A 111 -0.52 4.49 13.00
CA CYS A 111 0.35 5.44 12.30
C CYS A 111 0.57 5.10 10.83
N ASN A 112 0.35 3.86 10.40
CA ASN A 112 0.50 3.45 8.99
C ASN A 112 -0.69 3.86 8.11
N ARG A 113 -1.83 4.27 8.68
CA ARG A 113 -2.98 4.66 7.87
C ARG A 113 -2.72 5.97 7.14
N MET A 114 -3.17 6.04 5.89
CA MET A 114 -3.18 7.28 5.11
C MET A 114 -4.32 8.18 5.60
N ASP A 115 -4.14 9.50 5.51
CA ASP A 115 -5.19 10.48 5.81
C ASP A 115 -6.26 10.51 4.71
N PHE A 116 -5.83 10.25 3.47
CA PHE A 116 -6.72 10.07 2.31
C PHE A 116 -6.08 9.18 1.25
N ALA A 117 -6.92 8.62 0.36
CA ALA A 117 -6.49 7.94 -0.84
C ALA A 117 -7.27 8.48 -2.05
N VAL A 118 -6.58 8.68 -3.16
CA VAL A 118 -7.17 8.99 -4.46
C VAL A 118 -7.12 7.73 -5.30
N GLU A 119 -8.28 7.21 -5.64
CA GLU A 119 -8.46 5.99 -6.41
C GLU A 119 -9.09 6.34 -7.77
N ASN A 120 -8.26 6.85 -8.70
CA ASN A 120 -8.68 7.10 -10.08
C ASN A 120 -8.38 5.88 -10.94
N PRO A 121 -9.42 5.15 -11.45
CA PRO A 121 -9.23 3.96 -12.27
C PRO A 121 -8.38 4.18 -13.52
N GLU A 122 -8.41 5.38 -14.12
CA GLU A 122 -7.62 5.72 -15.30
C GLU A 122 -6.12 5.62 -15.07
N LEU A 123 -5.64 5.83 -13.84
CA LEU A 123 -4.22 5.70 -13.50
C LEU A 123 -3.72 4.24 -13.57
N THR A 124 -4.64 3.27 -13.67
CA THR A 124 -4.30 1.86 -13.80
C THR A 124 -4.30 1.34 -15.24
N TYR A 125 -4.69 2.15 -16.25
CA TYR A 125 -4.79 1.73 -17.65
C TYR A 125 -3.47 1.24 -18.24
N THR A 126 -2.35 1.82 -17.80
CA THR A 126 -1.01 1.46 -18.28
C THR A 126 -0.40 0.27 -17.56
N VAL A 127 -1.08 -0.29 -16.55
CA VAL A 127 -0.62 -1.50 -15.86
C VAL A 127 -0.64 -2.68 -16.84
N SER A 128 0.48 -3.40 -16.93
CA SER A 128 0.58 -4.54 -17.85
C SER A 128 -0.45 -5.62 -17.56
N PRO A 129 -0.88 -6.41 -18.56
CA PRO A 129 -1.81 -7.52 -18.33
C PRO A 129 -1.34 -8.51 -17.27
N TYR A 130 -0.04 -8.78 -17.21
CA TYR A 130 0.55 -9.64 -16.19
C TYR A 130 0.38 -9.05 -14.77
N GLN A 131 0.71 -7.78 -14.56
CA GLN A 131 0.56 -7.12 -13.27
C GLN A 131 -0.91 -6.95 -12.90
N THR A 132 -1.79 -6.71 -13.87
CA THR A 132 -3.25 -6.71 -13.65
C THR A 132 -3.71 -8.08 -13.14
N ALA A 133 -3.26 -9.17 -13.77
CA ALA A 133 -3.57 -10.53 -13.32
C ALA A 133 -3.02 -10.82 -11.91
N CYS A 134 -1.81 -10.35 -11.60
CA CYS A 134 -1.25 -10.45 -10.24
C CYS A 134 -2.13 -9.72 -9.21
N GLY A 135 -2.58 -8.50 -9.51
CA GLY A 135 -3.47 -7.74 -8.64
C GLY A 135 -4.81 -8.44 -8.40
N ILE A 136 -5.41 -9.00 -9.47
CA ILE A 136 -6.65 -9.80 -9.37
C ILE A 136 -6.48 -10.96 -8.38
N VAL A 137 -5.38 -11.71 -8.52
CA VAL A 137 -5.10 -12.84 -7.64
C VAL A 137 -4.82 -12.38 -6.21
N ASP A 138 -4.09 -11.28 -6.05
CA ASP A 138 -3.72 -10.74 -4.72
C ASP A 138 -4.97 -10.31 -3.94
N ILE A 139 -5.89 -9.55 -4.55
CA ILE A 139 -7.18 -9.17 -3.94
C ILE A 139 -7.97 -10.42 -3.53
N ALA A 140 -8.07 -11.41 -4.44
CA ALA A 140 -8.78 -12.64 -4.15
C ALA A 140 -8.14 -13.42 -2.99
N MET A 141 -6.80 -13.51 -2.94
CA MET A 141 -6.08 -14.23 -1.88
C MET A 141 -6.21 -13.55 -0.53
N HIS A 142 -6.14 -12.23 -0.45
CA HIS A 142 -6.40 -11.50 0.79
C HIS A 142 -7.82 -11.72 1.33
N THR A 143 -8.80 -11.80 0.43
CA THR A 143 -10.19 -12.10 0.79
C THR A 143 -10.34 -13.54 1.27
N ILE A 144 -9.74 -14.51 0.57
CA ILE A 144 -9.77 -15.93 0.91
C ILE A 144 -9.08 -16.20 2.25
N GLU A 145 -7.94 -15.55 2.52
CA GLU A 145 -7.22 -15.68 3.78
C GLU A 145 -8.11 -15.28 4.97
N ARG A 146 -8.86 -14.19 4.84
CA ARG A 146 -9.81 -13.75 5.88
C ARG A 146 -11.02 -14.67 5.98
N TYR A 147 -11.53 -15.16 4.85
CA TYR A 147 -12.67 -16.08 4.79
C TYR A 147 -12.40 -17.38 5.54
N PHE A 148 -11.19 -17.94 5.42
CA PHE A 148 -10.78 -19.16 6.10
C PHE A 148 -10.20 -18.96 7.50
N CYS A 149 -10.24 -17.73 8.03
CA CYS A 149 -9.82 -17.47 9.40
C CYS A 149 -10.83 -18.13 10.36
N PRO A 150 -10.38 -18.94 11.34
CA PRO A 150 -11.28 -19.56 12.29
C PRO A 150 -12.10 -18.52 13.07
N GLY A 151 -13.40 -18.65 13.06
CA GLY A 151 -14.35 -17.78 13.77
C GLY A 151 -15.72 -18.42 13.80
N GLU A 152 -16.56 -17.99 14.76
CA GLU A 152 -17.96 -18.37 14.84
C GLU A 152 -18.84 -17.17 14.48
N ASP A 153 -20.01 -17.42 13.89
CA ASP A 153 -21.03 -16.40 13.56
C ASP A 153 -20.55 -15.29 12.61
N THR A 154 -19.83 -15.67 11.52
CA THR A 154 -19.24 -14.75 10.54
C THR A 154 -20.11 -14.55 9.29
N TYR A 155 -21.40 -14.86 9.34
CA TYR A 155 -22.31 -14.87 8.17
C TYR A 155 -22.25 -13.60 7.30
N LEU A 156 -22.24 -12.41 7.90
CA LEU A 156 -22.16 -11.17 7.12
C LEU A 156 -20.78 -10.99 6.48
N THR A 157 -19.73 -11.26 7.22
CA THR A 157 -18.36 -11.16 6.72
C THR A 157 -18.13 -12.15 5.58
N ASP A 158 -18.62 -13.37 5.73
CA ASP A 158 -18.52 -14.41 4.69
C ASP A 158 -19.29 -14.01 3.43
N ALA A 159 -20.52 -13.49 3.56
CA ALA A 159 -21.31 -13.00 2.44
C ALA A 159 -20.61 -11.82 1.70
N ILE A 160 -19.96 -10.91 2.43
CA ILE A 160 -19.18 -9.82 1.85
C ILE A 160 -17.96 -10.39 1.10
N ALA A 161 -17.22 -11.33 1.70
CA ALA A 161 -16.05 -11.95 1.09
C ALA A 161 -16.42 -12.70 -0.20
N GLU A 162 -17.53 -13.46 -0.21
CA GLU A 162 -18.05 -14.11 -1.41
C GLU A 162 -18.43 -13.11 -2.50
N ALA A 163 -19.05 -11.99 -2.13
CA ALA A 163 -19.40 -10.93 -3.07
C ALA A 163 -18.15 -10.29 -3.69
N VAL A 164 -17.12 -10.01 -2.88
CA VAL A 164 -15.82 -9.48 -3.35
C VAL A 164 -15.18 -10.46 -4.33
N ILE A 165 -15.07 -11.75 -4.01
CA ILE A 165 -14.48 -12.76 -4.90
C ILE A 165 -15.25 -12.82 -6.24
N LYS A 166 -16.58 -12.85 -6.21
CA LYS A 166 -17.41 -12.85 -7.44
C LYS A 166 -17.17 -11.59 -8.28
N ASN A 167 -17.09 -10.42 -7.64
CA ASN A 167 -16.77 -9.17 -8.32
C ASN A 167 -15.38 -9.20 -8.95
N VAL A 168 -14.36 -9.60 -8.22
CA VAL A 168 -12.97 -9.68 -8.69
C VAL A 168 -12.83 -10.65 -9.87
N MET A 169 -13.51 -11.81 -9.83
CA MET A 169 -13.51 -12.77 -10.94
C MET A 169 -14.14 -12.19 -12.22
N LYS A 170 -15.19 -11.37 -12.09
CA LYS A 170 -15.85 -10.72 -13.22
C LYS A 170 -15.05 -9.55 -13.73
N ALA A 171 -14.81 -8.55 -12.87
CA ALA A 171 -14.12 -7.32 -13.22
C ALA A 171 -12.68 -7.60 -13.71
N GLY A 172 -12.01 -8.58 -13.11
CA GLY A 172 -10.68 -8.99 -13.52
C GLY A 172 -10.62 -9.53 -14.96
N LYS A 173 -11.59 -10.33 -15.37
CA LYS A 173 -11.70 -10.79 -16.77
C LYS A 173 -11.96 -9.61 -17.73
N ASP A 174 -12.82 -8.69 -17.33
CA ASP A 174 -13.16 -7.53 -18.14
C ASP A 174 -11.93 -6.59 -18.27
N CYS A 175 -11.14 -6.39 -17.19
CA CYS A 175 -9.88 -5.64 -17.23
C CYS A 175 -8.82 -6.27 -18.15
N LEU A 176 -8.74 -7.61 -18.20
CA LEU A 176 -7.78 -8.30 -19.06
C LEU A 176 -8.22 -8.30 -20.54
N ALA A 177 -9.53 -8.28 -20.80
CA ALA A 177 -10.08 -8.21 -22.15
C ALA A 177 -9.99 -6.78 -22.73
N ASP A 178 -10.23 -5.77 -21.88
CA ASP A 178 -10.16 -4.35 -22.23
C ASP A 178 -9.46 -3.58 -21.09
N PRO A 179 -8.15 -3.28 -21.23
CA PRO A 179 -7.38 -2.60 -20.20
C PRO A 179 -7.87 -1.19 -19.84
N GLU A 180 -8.61 -0.52 -20.71
CA GLU A 180 -9.15 0.83 -20.52
C GLU A 180 -10.62 0.82 -20.09
N ASN A 181 -11.19 -0.32 -19.77
CA ASN A 181 -12.54 -0.42 -19.24
C ASN A 181 -12.63 0.20 -17.86
N TYR A 182 -13.14 1.43 -17.80
CA TYR A 182 -13.23 2.24 -16.58
C TYR A 182 -14.00 1.51 -15.46
N GLU A 183 -15.19 0.98 -15.77
CA GLU A 183 -16.04 0.30 -14.79
C GLU A 183 -15.37 -0.96 -14.20
N ALA A 184 -14.68 -1.72 -15.03
CA ALA A 184 -13.93 -2.88 -14.58
C ALA A 184 -12.78 -2.48 -13.64
N ARG A 185 -11.99 -1.45 -14.03
CA ARG A 185 -10.91 -0.91 -13.20
C ARG A 185 -11.41 -0.33 -11.89
N ALA A 186 -12.52 0.42 -11.91
CA ALA A 186 -13.15 0.97 -10.72
C ALA A 186 -13.59 -0.14 -9.75
N ASN A 187 -14.23 -1.19 -10.27
CA ASN A 187 -14.63 -2.33 -9.47
C ASN A 187 -13.44 -3.12 -8.88
N MET A 188 -12.30 -3.16 -9.59
CA MET A 188 -11.08 -3.76 -9.07
C MET A 188 -10.44 -2.91 -7.96
N MET A 189 -10.45 -1.58 -8.09
CA MET A 189 -9.91 -0.67 -7.07
C MET A 189 -10.76 -0.68 -5.79
N TRP A 190 -12.05 -0.84 -5.93
CA TRP A 190 -12.99 -0.84 -4.80
C TRP A 190 -13.04 -2.18 -4.06
N ALA A 191 -12.60 -3.27 -4.68
CA ALA A 191 -12.64 -4.63 -4.11
C ALA A 191 -11.57 -4.87 -3.05
#